data_74fe0637e453b15cae11aae2c73aa6d8
#
_entry.id   74fe0637e453b15cae11aae2c73aa6d8
#
_cell.length_a   1.000
_cell.length_b   1.000
_cell.length_c   1.000
_cell.angle_alpha   90.00
_cell.angle_beta   90.00
_cell.angle_gamma   90.00
#
_symmetry.space_group_name_H-M   'P 1'
#
loop_
_entity.id
_entity.type
_entity.pdbx_description
1 polymer ?
#
loop_
_entity_poly.entity_id
_entity_poly.type
_entity_poly.pdbx_seq_one_letter_code
_entity_poly.pdbx_strand_id
1 'polypeptide(L)'
;MSKPTICVIVPVYKAAATLDRCVASVLAQQVAGGLHCILVDDGSPDESGGLCDAWASRDPRVTVLHQENRGVSAARNAGLAAADSEYLVFLDADDALRPGALQAALDAQNTAPQSFVLWHYTTDEQDAATVTSDTATRPQNMLARLWLDCLLAMPWNKLYRTTPAQQLAFDRQYTLGEDLQFVLDYIDLLGRTAPDFAYTILTAPLTFYDCSREGTLSTKYHADYCKIWPEHFARLNKACYAAHCPQEDMRP
;
A
#
# COMPACT_ATOMS: atom_id res chain seq x y z
N MET A 1 -15.73 -15.04 -15.90
CA MET A 1 -15.39 -15.25 -14.50
C MET A 1 -15.86 -14.02 -13.74
N SER A 2 -16.31 -14.14 -12.50
CA SER A 2 -16.63 -12.99 -11.66
C SER A 2 -15.35 -12.18 -11.39
N LYS A 3 -15.50 -10.85 -11.30
CA LYS A 3 -14.41 -9.94 -10.96
C LYS A 3 -13.88 -10.26 -9.55
N PRO A 4 -12.56 -10.36 -9.32
CA PRO A 4 -12.01 -10.60 -7.98
C PRO A 4 -12.33 -9.45 -7.03
N THR A 5 -12.48 -9.74 -5.75
CA THR A 5 -12.77 -8.73 -4.75
C THR A 5 -11.55 -7.86 -4.45
N ILE A 6 -10.36 -8.46 -4.32
CA ILE A 6 -9.11 -7.76 -4.03
C ILE A 6 -8.07 -8.02 -5.10
N CYS A 7 -7.37 -6.99 -5.54
CA CYS A 7 -6.14 -7.07 -6.32
C CYS A 7 -4.95 -6.63 -5.46
N VAL A 8 -3.86 -7.42 -5.45
CA VAL A 8 -2.59 -7.01 -4.86
C VAL A 8 -1.62 -6.63 -5.98
N ILE A 9 -1.10 -5.41 -5.93
CA ILE A 9 -0.15 -4.86 -6.90
C ILE A 9 1.24 -4.89 -6.28
N VAL A 10 2.17 -5.61 -6.92
CA VAL A 10 3.55 -5.77 -6.46
C VAL A 10 4.50 -5.18 -7.49
N PRO A 11 5.11 -4.01 -7.24
CA PRO A 11 6.20 -3.51 -8.08
C PRO A 11 7.45 -4.35 -7.81
N VAL A 12 8.10 -4.81 -8.87
CA VAL A 12 9.25 -5.72 -8.79
C VAL A 12 10.47 -5.10 -9.48
N TYR A 13 11.56 -4.92 -8.73
CA TYR A 13 12.86 -4.54 -9.29
C TYR A 13 13.98 -5.05 -8.41
N LYS A 14 14.83 -5.93 -8.93
CA LYS A 14 15.95 -6.57 -8.20
C LYS A 14 15.49 -7.25 -6.90
N ALA A 15 14.42 -8.00 -6.97
CA ALA A 15 13.77 -8.65 -5.82
C ALA A 15 13.92 -10.17 -5.83
N ALA A 16 14.86 -10.74 -6.59
CA ALA A 16 14.99 -12.19 -6.74
C ALA A 16 15.11 -12.96 -5.40
N ALA A 17 15.71 -12.34 -4.38
CA ALA A 17 15.86 -12.96 -3.05
C ALA A 17 14.58 -12.98 -2.20
N THR A 18 13.59 -12.14 -2.47
CA THR A 18 12.43 -11.92 -1.60
C THR A 18 11.10 -12.18 -2.29
N LEU A 19 11.08 -12.12 -3.62
CA LEU A 19 9.85 -12.20 -4.42
C LEU A 19 9.04 -13.48 -4.14
N ASP A 20 9.70 -14.62 -3.97
CA ASP A 20 9.02 -15.89 -3.68
C ASP A 20 8.25 -15.83 -2.35
N ARG A 21 8.86 -15.24 -1.29
CA ARG A 21 8.19 -15.02 -0.01
C ARG A 21 7.00 -14.08 -0.16
N CYS A 22 7.19 -12.97 -0.86
CA CYS A 22 6.15 -11.98 -1.10
C CYS A 22 4.95 -12.61 -1.81
N VAL A 23 5.14 -13.21 -2.98
CA VAL A 23 4.07 -13.79 -3.79
C VAL A 23 3.40 -14.96 -3.07
N ALA A 24 4.17 -15.84 -2.42
CA ALA A 24 3.61 -16.93 -1.63
C ALA A 24 2.69 -16.41 -0.51
N SER A 25 3.06 -15.31 0.17
CA SER A 25 2.26 -14.70 1.22
C SER A 25 0.92 -14.15 0.69
N VAL A 26 0.93 -13.60 -0.52
CA VAL A 26 -0.28 -13.12 -1.22
C VAL A 26 -1.17 -14.30 -1.62
N LEU A 27 -0.62 -15.32 -2.26
CA LEU A 27 -1.40 -16.45 -2.78
C LEU A 27 -1.94 -17.37 -1.67
N ALA A 28 -1.34 -17.33 -0.47
CA ALA A 28 -1.84 -18.01 0.73
C ALA A 28 -3.07 -17.32 1.33
N GLN A 29 -3.40 -16.08 0.93
CA GLN A 29 -4.59 -15.40 1.42
C GLN A 29 -5.87 -16.07 0.89
N GLN A 30 -6.84 -16.21 1.80
CA GLN A 30 -8.18 -16.68 1.45
C GLN A 30 -9.12 -15.47 1.54
N VAL A 31 -9.61 -15.01 0.40
CA VAL A 31 -10.43 -13.80 0.30
C VAL A 31 -11.79 -14.17 -0.28
N ALA A 32 -12.85 -13.78 0.40
CA ALA A 32 -14.20 -13.92 -0.11
C ALA A 32 -14.36 -13.14 -1.43
N GLY A 33 -14.85 -13.83 -2.47
CA GLY A 33 -15.00 -13.25 -3.81
C GLY A 33 -13.74 -13.27 -4.66
N GLY A 34 -12.61 -13.74 -4.13
CA GLY A 34 -11.40 -14.01 -4.90
C GLY A 34 -10.33 -12.93 -4.81
N LEU A 35 -9.13 -13.33 -5.20
CA LEU A 35 -7.90 -12.55 -5.16
C LEU A 35 -7.24 -12.57 -6.54
N HIS A 36 -6.64 -11.46 -6.92
CA HIS A 36 -5.76 -11.31 -8.09
C HIS A 36 -4.44 -10.69 -7.64
N CYS A 37 -3.32 -11.13 -8.19
CA CYS A 37 -1.99 -10.59 -7.94
C CYS A 37 -1.40 -10.08 -9.26
N ILE A 38 -1.03 -8.80 -9.30
CA ILE A 38 -0.36 -8.19 -10.46
C ILE A 38 1.08 -7.92 -10.06
N LEU A 39 2.02 -8.65 -10.67
CA LEU A 39 3.46 -8.41 -10.57
C LEU A 39 3.87 -7.47 -11.70
N VAL A 40 4.50 -6.35 -11.36
CA VAL A 40 4.99 -5.40 -12.35
C VAL A 40 6.51 -5.38 -12.32
N ASP A 41 7.13 -6.13 -13.21
CA ASP A 41 8.60 -6.13 -13.37
C ASP A 41 9.04 -4.87 -14.07
N ASP A 42 9.72 -4.01 -13.34
CA ASP A 42 10.25 -2.73 -13.81
C ASP A 42 11.65 -2.90 -14.45
N GLY A 43 11.76 -3.86 -15.36
CA GLY A 43 12.99 -4.11 -16.12
C GLY A 43 14.14 -4.59 -15.22
N SER A 44 13.88 -5.56 -14.37
CA SER A 44 14.88 -6.14 -13.46
C SER A 44 16.05 -6.75 -14.24
N PRO A 45 17.30 -6.39 -13.90
CA PRO A 45 18.48 -6.98 -14.56
C PRO A 45 18.91 -8.33 -13.96
N ASP A 46 18.26 -8.76 -12.88
CA ASP A 46 18.46 -10.04 -12.21
C ASP A 46 17.35 -11.05 -12.58
N GLU A 47 17.25 -12.16 -11.86
CA GLU A 47 16.30 -13.23 -12.14
C GLU A 47 14.84 -12.88 -11.81
N SER A 48 14.55 -11.69 -11.28
CA SER A 48 13.21 -11.31 -10.82
C SER A 48 12.15 -11.42 -11.91
N GLY A 49 12.44 -10.97 -13.14
CA GLY A 49 11.50 -11.07 -14.26
C GLY A 49 11.13 -12.52 -14.58
N GLY A 50 12.13 -13.42 -14.62
CA GLY A 50 11.89 -14.86 -14.84
C GLY A 50 11.10 -15.52 -13.69
N LEU A 51 11.29 -15.07 -12.45
CA LEU A 51 10.52 -15.52 -11.31
C LEU A 51 9.05 -15.06 -11.42
N CYS A 52 8.81 -13.82 -11.87
CA CYS A 52 7.45 -13.34 -12.14
C CYS A 52 6.72 -14.26 -13.13
N ASP A 53 7.36 -14.58 -14.26
CA ASP A 53 6.81 -15.47 -15.29
C ASP A 53 6.54 -16.88 -14.74
N ALA A 54 7.46 -17.39 -13.92
CA ALA A 54 7.29 -18.68 -13.28
C ALA A 54 6.07 -18.72 -12.37
N TRP A 55 5.80 -17.65 -11.62
CA TRP A 55 4.60 -17.55 -10.79
C TRP A 55 3.31 -17.47 -11.62
N ALA A 56 3.28 -16.65 -12.68
CA ALA A 56 2.12 -16.57 -13.56
C ALA A 56 1.80 -17.92 -14.25
N SER A 57 2.84 -18.69 -14.57
CA SER A 57 2.68 -20.03 -15.17
C SER A 57 2.12 -21.07 -14.19
N ARG A 58 2.33 -20.88 -12.87
CA ARG A 58 1.92 -21.81 -11.81
C ARG A 58 0.54 -21.50 -11.24
N ASP A 59 0.16 -20.24 -11.17
CA ASP A 59 -1.09 -19.82 -10.53
C ASP A 59 -1.85 -18.81 -11.41
N PRO A 60 -3.08 -19.16 -11.86
CA PRO A 60 -3.88 -18.31 -12.74
C PRO A 60 -4.35 -17.00 -12.08
N ARG A 61 -4.16 -16.84 -10.78
CA ARG A 61 -4.43 -15.60 -10.07
C ARG A 61 -3.33 -14.57 -10.25
N VAL A 62 -2.19 -14.93 -10.85
CA VAL A 62 -1.04 -14.07 -11.07
C VAL A 62 -1.02 -13.57 -12.51
N THR A 63 -0.89 -12.26 -12.67
CA THR A 63 -0.61 -11.60 -13.96
C THR A 63 0.70 -10.86 -13.85
N VAL A 64 1.51 -10.89 -14.91
CA VAL A 64 2.78 -10.17 -14.99
C VAL A 64 2.70 -9.07 -16.03
N LEU A 65 3.20 -7.91 -15.67
CA LEU A 65 3.46 -6.80 -16.58
C LEU A 65 4.96 -6.54 -16.60
N HIS A 66 5.59 -6.63 -17.78
CA HIS A 66 6.98 -6.23 -17.95
C HIS A 66 7.05 -4.84 -18.57
N GLN A 67 7.93 -4.00 -18.05
CA GLN A 67 8.20 -2.69 -18.60
C GLN A 67 9.72 -2.37 -18.57
N GLU A 68 10.16 -1.40 -19.36
CA GLU A 68 11.49 -0.83 -19.17
C GLU A 68 11.55 -0.14 -17.80
N ASN A 69 12.74 -0.14 -17.16
CA ASN A 69 12.91 0.49 -15.87
C ASN A 69 12.57 1.98 -15.92
N ARG A 70 11.52 2.36 -15.19
CA ARG A 70 11.03 3.73 -15.06
C ARG A 70 10.73 4.13 -13.60
N GLY A 71 11.15 3.29 -12.65
CA GLY A 71 11.02 3.51 -11.21
C GLY A 71 9.71 3.00 -10.62
N VAL A 72 9.71 2.85 -9.29
CA VAL A 72 8.62 2.26 -8.51
C VAL A 72 7.27 2.93 -8.74
N SER A 73 7.23 4.26 -8.86
CA SER A 73 6.01 5.02 -9.18
C SER A 73 5.42 4.59 -10.52
N ALA A 74 6.25 4.36 -11.56
CA ALA A 74 5.79 3.91 -12.86
C ALA A 74 5.24 2.47 -12.80
N ALA A 75 5.90 1.60 -12.05
CA ALA A 75 5.45 0.22 -11.85
C ALA A 75 4.11 0.17 -11.09
N ARG A 76 3.98 0.93 -9.99
CA ARG A 76 2.70 1.03 -9.25
C ARG A 76 1.58 1.58 -10.12
N ASN A 77 1.85 2.61 -10.94
CA ASN A 77 0.88 3.17 -11.87
C ASN A 77 0.45 2.17 -12.94
N ALA A 78 1.37 1.36 -13.49
CA ALA A 78 1.03 0.32 -14.45
C ALA A 78 0.13 -0.76 -13.82
N GLY A 79 0.46 -1.23 -12.61
CA GLY A 79 -0.38 -2.15 -11.86
C GLY A 79 -1.76 -1.57 -11.53
N LEU A 80 -1.81 -0.30 -11.11
CA LEU A 80 -3.05 0.42 -10.81
C LEU A 80 -3.97 0.51 -12.03
N ALA A 81 -3.41 0.81 -13.20
CA ALA A 81 -4.17 0.88 -14.44
C ALA A 81 -4.72 -0.49 -14.89
N ALA A 82 -4.01 -1.57 -14.58
CA ALA A 82 -4.39 -2.94 -14.93
C ALA A 82 -5.31 -3.60 -13.89
N ALA A 83 -5.47 -3.03 -12.70
CA ALA A 83 -6.31 -3.60 -11.65
C ALA A 83 -7.78 -3.62 -12.04
N ASP A 84 -8.39 -4.80 -11.99
CA ASP A 84 -9.82 -5.01 -12.23
C ASP A 84 -10.46 -5.78 -11.06
N SER A 85 -10.64 -5.08 -9.95
CA SER A 85 -11.16 -5.59 -8.68
C SER A 85 -12.01 -4.51 -8.00
N GLU A 86 -12.72 -4.85 -6.95
CA GLU A 86 -13.44 -3.86 -6.14
C GLU A 86 -12.47 -3.04 -5.28
N TYR A 87 -11.51 -3.74 -4.69
CA TYR A 87 -10.46 -3.16 -3.85
C TYR A 87 -9.08 -3.52 -4.36
N LEU A 88 -8.09 -2.71 -4.00
CA LEU A 88 -6.68 -2.99 -4.24
C LEU A 88 -5.82 -2.72 -3.00
N VAL A 89 -4.69 -3.39 -2.98
CA VAL A 89 -3.60 -3.24 -2.00
C VAL A 89 -2.29 -3.15 -2.77
N PHE A 90 -1.41 -2.25 -2.39
CA PHE A 90 -0.01 -2.30 -2.82
C PHE A 90 0.77 -3.18 -1.84
N LEU A 91 1.81 -3.85 -2.31
CA LEU A 91 2.74 -4.61 -1.47
C LEU A 91 4.13 -4.54 -2.12
N ASP A 92 5.15 -4.17 -1.37
CA ASP A 92 6.50 -4.14 -1.91
C ASP A 92 7.08 -5.56 -2.00
N ALA A 93 7.93 -5.83 -2.99
CA ALA A 93 8.40 -7.18 -3.33
C ALA A 93 9.34 -7.80 -2.28
N ASP A 94 9.75 -7.03 -1.28
CA ASP A 94 10.52 -7.47 -0.11
C ASP A 94 9.66 -7.68 1.14
N ASP A 95 8.38 -7.32 1.10
CA ASP A 95 7.45 -7.49 2.22
C ASP A 95 6.61 -8.76 2.11
N ALA A 96 5.82 -9.05 3.15
CA ALA A 96 4.90 -10.18 3.15
C ALA A 96 3.61 -9.86 3.91
N LEU A 97 2.49 -10.40 3.42
CA LEU A 97 1.21 -10.35 4.12
C LEU A 97 1.14 -11.45 5.18
N ARG A 98 0.59 -11.14 6.34
CA ARG A 98 0.32 -12.14 7.35
C ARG A 98 -0.90 -13.00 7.00
N PRO A 99 -0.96 -14.25 7.45
CA PRO A 99 -2.11 -15.13 7.19
C PRO A 99 -3.44 -14.50 7.63
N GLY A 100 -4.42 -14.44 6.71
CA GLY A 100 -5.75 -13.86 6.98
C GLY A 100 -5.81 -12.33 6.88
N ALA A 101 -4.73 -11.64 6.55
CA ALA A 101 -4.64 -10.18 6.49
C ALA A 101 -5.69 -9.54 5.58
N LEU A 102 -5.80 -10.04 4.35
CA LEU A 102 -6.72 -9.45 3.37
C LEU A 102 -8.18 -9.70 3.71
N GLN A 103 -8.51 -10.86 4.30
CA GLN A 103 -9.89 -11.12 4.74
C GLN A 103 -10.25 -10.22 5.91
N ALA A 104 -9.35 -10.02 6.88
CA ALA A 104 -9.59 -9.12 8.00
C ALA A 104 -9.79 -7.66 7.53
N ALA A 105 -9.02 -7.20 6.54
CA ALA A 105 -9.19 -5.88 5.94
C ALA A 105 -10.54 -5.75 5.21
N LEU A 106 -10.96 -6.79 4.49
CA LEU A 106 -12.25 -6.83 3.81
C LEU A 106 -13.42 -6.82 4.80
N ASP A 107 -13.33 -7.59 5.88
CA ASP A 107 -14.36 -7.65 6.93
C ASP A 107 -14.50 -6.29 7.63
N ALA A 108 -13.39 -5.62 7.91
CA ALA A 108 -13.39 -4.26 8.45
C ALA A 108 -14.07 -3.27 7.49
N GLN A 109 -13.78 -3.38 6.17
CA GLN A 109 -14.41 -2.55 5.14
C GLN A 109 -15.91 -2.81 5.02
N ASN A 110 -16.34 -4.07 5.10
CA ASN A 110 -17.75 -4.45 5.05
C ASN A 110 -18.52 -3.96 6.29
N THR A 111 -17.87 -3.95 7.46
CA THR A 111 -18.46 -3.44 8.70
C THR A 111 -18.59 -1.91 8.68
N ALA A 112 -17.67 -1.21 8.05
CA ALA A 112 -17.65 0.25 7.92
C ALA A 112 -17.49 0.68 6.45
N PRO A 113 -18.53 0.55 5.61
CA PRO A 113 -18.41 0.72 4.15
C PRO A 113 -17.91 2.08 3.69
N GLN A 114 -18.08 3.13 4.49
CA GLN A 114 -17.62 4.48 4.15
C GLN A 114 -16.26 4.81 4.75
N SER A 115 -15.55 3.83 5.30
CA SER A 115 -14.24 4.08 5.89
C SER A 115 -13.09 3.86 4.90
N PHE A 116 -11.94 4.46 5.23
CA PHE A 116 -10.66 4.10 4.66
C PHE A 116 -9.97 3.16 5.64
N VAL A 117 -9.75 1.92 5.23
CA VAL A 117 -9.19 0.86 6.09
C VAL A 117 -7.67 0.89 6.02
N LEU A 118 -7.05 0.94 7.21
CA LEU A 118 -5.60 0.90 7.41
C LEU A 118 -5.26 -0.18 8.44
N TRP A 119 -3.99 -0.59 8.49
CA TRP A 119 -3.52 -1.55 9.49
C TRP A 119 -2.08 -1.30 9.93
N HIS A 120 -1.74 -1.87 11.08
CA HIS A 120 -0.38 -1.89 11.60
C HIS A 120 0.49 -2.93 10.88
N TYR A 121 1.80 -2.78 11.02
CA TYR A 121 2.81 -3.68 10.47
C TYR A 121 3.79 -4.12 11.56
N THR A 122 4.54 -5.16 11.29
CA THR A 122 5.64 -5.62 12.14
C THR A 122 6.93 -5.71 11.33
N THR A 123 8.06 -5.50 11.99
CA THR A 123 9.40 -5.77 11.44
C THR A 123 9.99 -7.08 11.95
N ASP A 124 9.25 -7.79 12.79
CA ASP A 124 9.61 -9.11 13.26
C ASP A 124 8.90 -10.19 12.43
N GLU A 125 9.67 -10.92 11.62
CA GLU A 125 9.14 -12.01 10.78
C GLU A 125 8.57 -13.15 11.64
N GLN A 126 9.07 -13.34 12.84
CA GLN A 126 8.64 -14.39 13.78
C GLN A 126 7.49 -13.95 14.69
N ASP A 127 7.02 -12.71 14.54
CA ASP A 127 5.87 -12.22 15.29
C ASP A 127 4.67 -13.16 15.11
N ALA A 128 4.38 -13.94 16.14
CA ALA A 128 3.31 -14.92 16.18
C ALA A 128 1.94 -14.29 16.52
N ALA A 129 1.84 -12.96 16.56
CA ALA A 129 0.58 -12.30 16.86
C ALA A 129 -0.51 -12.77 15.89
N THR A 130 -1.60 -13.26 16.44
CA THR A 130 -2.75 -13.67 15.64
C THR A 130 -3.36 -12.44 14.96
N VAL A 131 -3.63 -12.54 13.67
CA VAL A 131 -4.41 -11.52 12.98
C VAL A 131 -5.82 -11.53 13.58
N THR A 132 -6.18 -10.43 14.24
CA THR A 132 -7.53 -10.22 14.78
C THR A 132 -8.27 -9.22 13.92
N SER A 133 -9.60 -9.25 13.98
CA SER A 133 -10.46 -8.25 13.34
C SER A 133 -10.73 -7.03 14.24
N ASP A 134 -9.97 -6.89 15.32
CA ASP A 134 -10.13 -5.74 16.21
C ASP A 134 -9.80 -4.45 15.49
N THR A 135 -10.77 -3.53 15.50
CA THR A 135 -10.65 -2.25 14.80
C THR A 135 -10.84 -1.08 15.75
N ALA A 136 -10.16 0.01 15.41
CA ALA A 136 -10.39 1.31 16.02
C ALA A 136 -10.84 2.29 14.94
N THR A 137 -12.01 2.90 15.09
CA THR A 137 -12.50 3.93 14.19
C THR A 137 -11.98 5.30 14.63
N ARG A 138 -11.50 6.09 13.69
CA ARG A 138 -10.99 7.45 13.88
C ARG A 138 -11.66 8.40 12.89
N PRO A 139 -12.14 9.56 13.34
CA PRO A 139 -12.69 10.57 12.45
C PRO A 139 -11.60 11.20 11.57
N GLN A 140 -11.99 11.93 10.52
CA GLN A 140 -11.08 12.56 9.57
C GLN A 140 -10.06 13.50 10.22
N ASN A 141 -10.45 14.21 11.29
CA ASN A 141 -9.57 15.12 12.02
C ASN A 141 -8.44 14.43 12.81
N MET A 142 -8.32 13.11 12.72
CA MET A 142 -7.21 12.34 13.27
C MET A 142 -6.08 12.10 12.27
N LEU A 143 -6.09 12.78 11.11
CA LEU A 143 -5.07 12.61 10.07
C LEU A 143 -3.64 12.85 10.59
N ALA A 144 -3.43 13.90 11.39
CA ALA A 144 -2.14 14.19 12.00
C ALA A 144 -1.69 13.04 12.93
N ARG A 145 -2.63 12.44 13.66
CA ARG A 145 -2.34 11.31 14.54
C ARG A 145 -1.92 10.06 13.75
N LEU A 146 -2.56 9.79 12.59
CA LEU A 146 -2.13 8.69 11.71
C LEU A 146 -0.70 8.87 11.20
N TRP A 147 -0.28 10.11 10.97
CA TRP A 147 1.12 10.41 10.64
C TRP A 147 2.06 10.08 11.79
N LEU A 148 1.73 10.52 13.02
CA LEU A 148 2.53 10.25 14.21
C LEU A 148 2.59 8.76 14.57
N ASP A 149 1.52 8.02 14.30
CA ASP A 149 1.44 6.57 14.50
C ASP A 149 2.09 5.76 13.35
N CYS A 150 2.80 6.43 12.43
CA CYS A 150 3.45 5.82 11.26
C CYS A 150 2.52 5.00 10.36
N LEU A 151 1.24 5.37 10.28
CA LEU A 151 0.24 4.66 9.46
C LEU A 151 -0.05 5.36 8.13
N LEU A 152 0.41 6.59 7.94
CA LEU A 152 0.00 7.42 6.81
C LEU A 152 0.90 7.28 5.59
N ALA A 153 2.24 7.31 5.79
CA ALA A 153 3.19 7.52 4.69
C ALA A 153 3.24 6.39 3.66
N MET A 154 3.09 5.14 4.10
CA MET A 154 3.25 3.97 3.23
C MET A 154 1.95 3.64 2.48
N PRO A 155 2.01 3.19 1.20
CA PRO A 155 0.82 2.82 0.46
C PRO A 155 0.35 1.38 0.74
N TRP A 156 1.23 0.51 1.26
CA TRP A 156 1.03 -0.93 1.35
C TRP A 156 0.25 -1.42 2.59
N ASN A 157 -0.08 -0.57 3.53
CA ASN A 157 -0.87 -0.90 4.72
C ASN A 157 -2.30 -0.36 4.65
N LYS A 158 -2.91 -0.37 3.46
CA LYS A 158 -4.21 0.25 3.19
C LYS A 158 -5.01 -0.54 2.17
N LEU A 159 -6.32 -0.58 2.38
CA LEU A 159 -7.28 -1.12 1.42
C LEU A 159 -7.93 0.03 0.64
N TYR A 160 -7.59 0.16 -0.62
CA TYR A 160 -8.12 1.20 -1.50
C TYR A 160 -9.33 0.68 -2.28
N ARG A 161 -10.32 1.52 -2.52
CA ARG A 161 -11.31 1.28 -3.57
C ARG A 161 -10.64 1.49 -4.92
N THR A 162 -10.74 0.52 -5.82
CA THR A 162 -10.04 0.55 -7.11
C THR A 162 -10.45 1.74 -7.96
N THR A 163 -11.75 1.95 -8.16
CA THR A 163 -12.24 3.03 -9.03
C THR A 163 -11.79 4.44 -8.61
N PRO A 164 -11.88 4.86 -7.33
CA PRO A 164 -11.30 6.12 -6.91
C PRO A 164 -9.77 6.15 -7.05
N ALA A 165 -9.07 5.09 -6.68
CA ALA A 165 -7.61 5.05 -6.76
C ALA A 165 -7.10 5.20 -8.21
N GLN A 166 -7.80 4.66 -9.19
CA GLN A 166 -7.47 4.77 -10.62
C GLN A 166 -7.62 6.19 -11.19
N GLN A 167 -8.23 7.12 -10.46
CA GLN A 167 -8.27 8.54 -10.84
C GLN A 167 -6.98 9.27 -10.46
N LEU A 168 -6.09 8.62 -9.74
CA LEU A 168 -4.85 9.15 -9.19
C LEU A 168 -3.63 8.47 -9.83
N ALA A 169 -2.45 9.02 -9.57
CA ALA A 169 -1.19 8.43 -10.00
C ALA A 169 -0.09 8.76 -8.98
N PHE A 170 0.84 7.82 -8.80
CA PHE A 170 2.12 8.13 -8.14
C PHE A 170 2.90 9.09 -9.02
N ASP A 171 3.32 10.23 -8.46
CA ASP A 171 4.07 11.23 -9.21
C ASP A 171 5.52 10.75 -9.42
N ARG A 172 5.90 10.63 -10.67
CA ARG A 172 7.22 10.16 -11.09
C ARG A 172 8.34 11.20 -10.94
N GLN A 173 8.00 12.43 -10.62
CA GLN A 173 8.98 13.48 -10.38
C GLN A 173 9.59 13.37 -8.98
N TYR A 174 8.87 12.75 -8.04
CA TYR A 174 9.39 12.50 -6.71
C TYR A 174 10.20 11.21 -6.67
N THR A 175 11.41 11.31 -6.13
CA THR A 175 12.29 10.15 -5.87
C THR A 175 12.16 9.66 -4.42
N LEU A 176 11.42 10.39 -3.60
CA LEU A 176 11.14 10.09 -2.20
C LEU A 176 9.83 10.78 -1.80
N GLY A 177 8.96 10.05 -1.09
CA GLY A 177 7.70 10.58 -0.56
C GLY A 177 6.54 10.60 -1.56
N GLU A 178 6.72 10.00 -2.75
CA GLU A 178 5.66 9.75 -3.74
C GLU A 178 4.49 8.99 -3.10
N ASP A 179 4.82 8.12 -2.15
CA ASP A 179 3.86 7.30 -1.40
C ASP A 179 2.92 8.16 -0.56
N LEU A 180 3.50 9.07 0.23
CA LEU A 180 2.72 10.01 1.04
C LEU A 180 1.83 10.89 0.16
N GLN A 181 2.35 11.37 -0.99
CA GLN A 181 1.57 12.19 -1.92
C GLN A 181 0.35 11.43 -2.43
N PHE A 182 0.52 10.19 -2.88
CA PHE A 182 -0.57 9.36 -3.36
C PHE A 182 -1.62 9.12 -2.28
N VAL A 183 -1.18 8.82 -1.05
CA VAL A 183 -2.11 8.60 0.08
C VAL A 183 -2.89 9.87 0.42
N LEU A 184 -2.23 11.04 0.43
CA LEU A 184 -2.91 12.32 0.68
C LEU A 184 -3.87 12.69 -0.45
N ASP A 185 -3.53 12.40 -1.72
CA ASP A 185 -4.43 12.60 -2.85
C ASP A 185 -5.68 11.71 -2.75
N TYR A 186 -5.50 10.45 -2.31
CA TYR A 186 -6.61 9.55 -2.10
C TYR A 186 -7.52 10.02 -0.95
N ILE A 187 -6.95 10.47 0.16
CA ILE A 187 -7.70 11.02 1.30
C ILE A 187 -8.48 12.28 0.87
N ASP A 188 -7.85 13.17 0.11
CA ASP A 188 -8.49 14.38 -0.41
C ASP A 188 -9.66 14.04 -1.36
N LEU A 189 -9.48 13.02 -2.21
CA LEU A 189 -10.53 12.52 -3.08
C LEU A 189 -11.70 11.94 -2.26
N LEU A 190 -11.43 11.16 -1.22
CA LEU A 190 -12.45 10.64 -0.31
C LEU A 190 -13.20 11.77 0.39
N GLY A 191 -12.49 12.77 0.91
CA GLY A 191 -13.12 13.93 1.58
C GLY A 191 -14.09 14.69 0.67
N ARG A 192 -13.83 14.72 -0.64
CA ARG A 192 -14.72 15.34 -1.64
C ARG A 192 -15.90 14.46 -2.04
N THR A 193 -15.73 13.14 -2.07
CA THR A 193 -16.74 12.19 -2.58
C THR A 193 -17.55 11.52 -1.47
N ALA A 194 -17.02 11.46 -0.27
CA ALA A 194 -17.63 10.88 0.92
C ALA A 194 -17.24 11.74 2.15
N PRO A 195 -17.84 12.92 2.34
CA PRO A 195 -17.40 13.89 3.34
C PRO A 195 -17.46 13.39 4.78
N ASP A 196 -18.25 12.34 5.06
CA ASP A 196 -18.37 11.73 6.38
C ASP A 196 -17.52 10.45 6.53
N PHE A 197 -16.54 10.21 5.65
CA PHE A 197 -15.68 9.04 5.78
C PHE A 197 -14.87 9.08 7.09
N ALA A 198 -14.56 7.90 7.62
CA ALA A 198 -13.69 7.73 8.77
C ALA A 198 -12.50 6.84 8.43
N TYR A 199 -11.51 6.80 9.30
CA TYR A 199 -10.45 5.79 9.21
C TYR A 199 -10.85 4.60 10.08
N THR A 200 -10.73 3.39 9.53
CA THR A 200 -10.85 2.14 10.29
C THR A 200 -9.47 1.49 10.35
N ILE A 201 -8.94 1.36 11.55
CA ILE A 201 -7.57 0.86 11.78
C ILE A 201 -7.67 -0.51 12.41
N LEU A 202 -7.14 -1.54 11.72
CA LEU A 202 -6.93 -2.84 12.33
C LEU A 202 -5.70 -2.75 13.24
N THR A 203 -5.88 -3.17 14.50
CA THR A 203 -4.83 -3.08 15.53
C THR A 203 -3.78 -4.18 15.40
N ALA A 204 -4.13 -5.29 14.77
CA ALA A 204 -3.19 -6.35 14.45
C ALA A 204 -2.25 -5.92 13.31
N PRO A 205 -0.94 -6.27 13.36
CA PRO A 205 -0.04 -6.09 12.24
C PRO A 205 -0.40 -7.08 11.12
N LEU A 206 -0.82 -6.56 9.96
CA LEU A 206 -1.20 -7.40 8.82
C LEU A 206 -0.08 -7.55 7.77
N THR A 207 0.95 -6.74 7.86
CA THR A 207 2.10 -6.77 6.95
C THR A 207 3.38 -6.99 7.75
N PHE A 208 4.24 -7.90 7.29
CA PHE A 208 5.63 -7.95 7.66
C PHE A 208 6.42 -7.01 6.75
N TYR A 209 7.06 -6.01 7.32
CA TYR A 209 7.89 -5.03 6.63
C TYR A 209 9.38 -5.39 6.82
N ASP A 210 10.05 -5.76 5.75
CA ASP A 210 11.44 -6.21 5.76
C ASP A 210 12.42 -5.04 5.76
N CYS A 211 12.95 -4.70 6.93
CA CYS A 211 13.99 -3.68 7.11
C CYS A 211 15.42 -4.22 7.00
N SER A 212 15.62 -5.52 6.71
CA SER A 212 16.93 -6.16 6.77
C SER A 212 17.86 -5.82 5.59
N ARG A 213 17.30 -5.31 4.49
CA ARG A 213 18.05 -5.07 3.26
C ARG A 213 18.77 -3.71 3.29
N GLU A 214 20.09 -3.75 3.06
CA GLU A 214 20.87 -2.55 2.82
C GLU A 214 20.61 -1.99 1.40
N GLY A 215 20.66 -0.66 1.26
CA GLY A 215 20.54 0.00 -0.05
C GLY A 215 19.11 0.11 -0.61
N THR A 216 18.10 -0.04 0.25
CA THR A 216 16.71 0.29 -0.09
C THR A 216 16.55 1.78 -0.38
N LEU A 217 15.47 2.19 -1.05
CA LEU A 217 15.22 3.60 -1.34
C LEU A 217 15.17 4.44 -0.05
N SER A 218 14.62 3.90 1.02
CA SER A 218 14.53 4.57 2.33
C SER A 218 15.87 4.75 3.04
N THR A 219 16.89 3.94 2.74
CA THR A 219 18.23 4.00 3.36
C THR A 219 19.25 4.73 2.51
N LYS A 220 18.94 5.03 1.25
CA LYS A 220 19.83 5.79 0.37
C LYS A 220 19.84 7.28 0.75
N TYR A 221 21.03 7.88 0.68
CA TYR A 221 21.15 9.34 0.77
C TYR A 221 20.49 9.98 -0.46
N HIS A 222 19.53 10.86 -0.23
CA HIS A 222 18.89 11.67 -1.25
C HIS A 222 19.40 13.11 -1.16
N ALA A 223 20.12 13.56 -2.19
CA ALA A 223 20.67 14.92 -2.23
C ALA A 223 19.59 16.02 -2.14
N ASP A 224 18.37 15.70 -2.58
CA ASP A 224 17.23 16.62 -2.58
C ASP A 224 16.35 16.54 -1.33
N TYR A 225 16.75 15.78 -0.31
CA TYR A 225 15.96 15.58 0.92
C TYR A 225 15.48 16.91 1.53
N CYS A 226 16.37 17.89 1.64
CA CYS A 226 16.02 19.21 2.20
C CYS A 226 15.06 20.03 1.34
N LYS A 227 14.89 19.68 0.06
CA LYS A 227 13.92 20.33 -0.83
C LYS A 227 12.57 19.60 -0.81
N ILE A 228 12.60 18.28 -0.83
CA ILE A 228 11.43 17.41 -0.96
C ILE A 228 10.58 17.45 0.32
N TRP A 229 11.19 17.29 1.50
CA TRP A 229 10.47 17.23 2.76
C TRP A 229 9.67 18.49 3.12
N PRO A 230 10.15 19.71 2.92
CA PRO A 230 9.33 20.91 3.15
C PRO A 230 8.04 20.93 2.32
N GLU A 231 8.08 20.44 1.07
CA GLU A 231 6.88 20.34 0.22
C GLU A 231 5.90 19.29 0.75
N HIS A 232 6.39 18.13 1.16
CA HIS A 232 5.56 17.06 1.76
C HIS A 232 4.93 17.53 3.08
N PHE A 233 5.69 18.18 3.94
CA PHE A 233 5.15 18.74 5.19
C PHE A 233 4.13 19.85 4.94
N ALA A 234 4.38 20.73 3.97
CA ALA A 234 3.39 21.74 3.59
C ALA A 234 2.09 21.13 3.11
N ARG A 235 2.17 20.05 2.32
CA ARG A 235 1.00 19.33 1.85
C ARG A 235 0.28 18.58 2.97
N LEU A 236 1.01 17.87 3.85
CA LEU A 236 0.45 17.21 5.02
C LEU A 236 -0.26 18.23 5.93
N ASN A 237 0.38 19.36 6.24
CA ASN A 237 -0.24 20.42 7.01
C ASN A 237 -1.52 20.94 6.36
N LYS A 238 -1.50 21.19 5.05
CA LYS A 238 -2.71 21.60 4.31
C LYS A 238 -3.83 20.57 4.44
N ALA A 239 -3.52 19.28 4.33
CA ALA A 239 -4.49 18.19 4.49
C ALA A 239 -5.03 18.14 5.94
N CYS A 240 -4.17 18.31 6.95
CA CYS A 240 -4.57 18.37 8.36
C CYS A 240 -5.50 19.56 8.65
N TYR A 241 -5.20 20.73 8.08
CA TYR A 241 -6.08 21.91 8.21
C TYR A 241 -7.43 21.67 7.54
N ALA A 242 -7.46 21.07 6.35
CA ALA A 242 -8.70 20.73 5.65
C ALA A 242 -9.54 19.69 6.42
N ALA A 243 -8.88 18.75 7.10
CA ALA A 243 -9.51 17.75 7.96
C ALA A 243 -9.86 18.27 9.37
N HIS A 244 -9.62 19.55 9.67
CA HIS A 244 -9.85 20.15 11.00
C HIS A 244 -9.11 19.42 12.14
N CYS A 245 -7.88 18.96 11.90
CA CYS A 245 -7.07 18.31 12.93
C CYS A 245 -6.83 19.24 14.13
N PRO A 246 -6.82 18.73 15.38
CA PRO A 246 -6.46 19.49 16.56
C PRO A 246 -5.06 20.09 16.42
N GLN A 247 -4.91 21.37 16.81
CA GLN A 247 -3.60 22.05 16.69
C GLN A 247 -2.49 21.41 17.55
N GLU A 248 -2.86 20.76 18.64
CA GLU A 248 -1.94 20.04 19.51
C GLU A 248 -1.30 18.84 18.82
N ASP A 249 -2.03 18.17 17.91
CA ASP A 249 -1.51 17.04 17.12
C ASP A 249 -0.66 17.50 15.92
N MET A 250 -0.67 18.79 15.58
CA MET A 250 0.04 19.36 14.43
C MET A 250 1.38 20.01 14.81
N ARG A 251 1.76 19.99 16.08
CA ARG A 251 3.04 20.53 16.54
C ARG A 251 4.08 19.41 16.52
N PRO A 252 5.31 19.71 16.02
CA PRO A 252 6.42 18.76 16.03
C PRO A 252 6.88 18.44 17.47
#